data_2894bc0786954f0ea93fbc8b1f7cd04b
#
_entry.id   2894bc0786954f0ea93fbc8b1f7cd04b
#
_cell.length_a   1.000
_cell.length_b   1.000
_cell.length_c   1.000
_cell.angle_alpha   90.00
_cell.angle_beta   90.00
_cell.angle_gamma   90.00
#
_symmetry.space_group_name_H-M   'P 1'
#
loop_
_entity.id
_entity.type
_entity.pdbx_description
1 polymer ?
#
loop_
_entity_poly.entity_id
_entity_poly.type
_entity_poly.pdbx_seq_one_letter_code
_entity_poly.pdbx_strand_id
1 'polypeptide(L)'
;MVRNVIICTTNLPSDDKLVKILEEKNIKYFRGSDKDILQRLLDAAKYYHTDIIIDVSGDKIYTDVNYVDQVSKILQKEEIDFIRGNNSNLEFDPGDHFVHGIIPGGFKVSALEEICKRKKSNNNEDGYTEFFTSMDFIKKYYIVPNIDFSVTKKIKLDLDYPED
;
A
#
# COMPACT_ATOMS: atom_id res chain seq x y z
N MET A 1 7.14 9.95 11.47
CA MET A 1 7.69 10.73 10.33
C MET A 1 8.26 9.76 9.30
N VAL A 2 7.81 9.84 8.06
CA VAL A 2 8.34 9.04 6.95
C VAL A 2 9.81 9.43 6.70
N ARG A 3 10.70 8.45 6.57
CA ARG A 3 12.14 8.68 6.37
C ARG A 3 12.55 8.69 4.92
N ASN A 4 11.94 7.82 4.12
CA ASN A 4 12.26 7.66 2.70
C ASN A 4 10.99 7.49 1.89
N VAL A 5 11.01 7.98 0.66
CA VAL A 5 10.05 7.64 -0.38
C VAL A 5 10.80 6.81 -1.41
N ILE A 6 10.28 5.61 -1.68
CA ILE A 6 10.90 4.62 -2.57
C ILE A 6 9.86 4.21 -3.61
N ILE A 7 10.18 4.37 -4.87
CA ILE A 7 9.32 3.86 -5.95
C ILE A 7 9.66 2.40 -6.21
N CYS A 8 8.72 1.50 -5.91
CA CYS A 8 8.87 0.07 -6.17
C CYS A 8 8.26 -0.30 -7.51
N THR A 9 9.10 -0.67 -8.48
CA THR A 9 8.68 -1.04 -9.82
C THR A 9 9.22 -2.42 -10.23
N THR A 10 8.95 -2.85 -11.45
CA THR A 10 9.32 -4.19 -11.93
C THR A 10 10.69 -4.23 -12.59
N ASN A 11 11.19 -5.45 -12.80
CA ASN A 11 12.39 -5.69 -13.60
C ASN A 11 12.12 -5.71 -15.12
N LEU A 12 10.87 -5.49 -15.55
CA LEU A 12 10.51 -5.54 -16.95
C LEU A 12 11.08 -4.33 -17.72
N PRO A 13 11.48 -4.51 -18.99
CA PRO A 13 11.97 -3.42 -19.83
C PRO A 13 10.96 -2.28 -20.02
N SER A 14 9.65 -2.56 -19.89
CA SER A 14 8.59 -1.53 -19.93
C SER A 14 8.81 -0.43 -18.91
N ASP A 15 9.42 -0.74 -17.76
CA ASP A 15 9.64 0.18 -16.66
C ASP A 15 10.95 0.97 -16.76
N ASP A 16 11.80 0.68 -17.75
CA ASP A 16 13.09 1.36 -17.92
C ASP A 16 12.92 2.87 -18.14
N LYS A 17 11.84 3.27 -18.81
CA LYS A 17 11.51 4.68 -18.99
C LYS A 17 11.19 5.37 -17.66
N LEU A 18 10.46 4.71 -16.78
CA LEU A 18 10.18 5.21 -15.43
C LEU A 18 11.49 5.32 -14.64
N VAL A 19 12.31 4.27 -14.65
CA VAL A 19 13.58 4.24 -13.92
C VAL A 19 14.48 5.39 -14.34
N LYS A 20 14.60 5.66 -15.64
CA LYS A 20 15.38 6.79 -16.15
C LYS A 20 14.90 8.13 -15.58
N ILE A 21 13.59 8.35 -15.53
CA ILE A 21 13.01 9.57 -14.94
C ILE A 21 13.35 9.67 -13.44
N LEU A 22 13.28 8.55 -12.72
CA LEU A 22 13.59 8.51 -11.29
C LEU A 22 15.06 8.86 -11.02
N GLU A 23 15.98 8.33 -11.84
CA GLU A 23 17.40 8.64 -11.78
C GLU A 23 17.69 10.13 -12.06
N GLU A 24 17.11 10.67 -13.15
CA GLU A 24 17.23 12.08 -13.50
C GLU A 24 16.73 13.02 -12.37
N LYS A 25 15.73 12.58 -11.60
CA LYS A 25 15.15 13.34 -10.49
C LYS A 25 15.75 13.01 -9.12
N ASN A 26 16.74 12.12 -9.06
CA ASN A 26 17.33 11.61 -7.81
C ASN A 26 16.27 11.03 -6.85
N ILE A 27 15.25 10.36 -7.38
CA ILE A 27 14.23 9.66 -6.60
C ILE A 27 14.68 8.23 -6.38
N LYS A 28 14.64 7.77 -5.12
CA LYS A 28 14.99 6.39 -4.79
C LYS A 28 13.99 5.41 -5.38
N TYR A 29 14.48 4.31 -5.90
CA TYR A 29 13.64 3.26 -6.43
C TYR A 29 14.19 1.87 -6.11
N PHE A 30 13.32 0.88 -6.23
CA PHE A 30 13.68 -0.54 -6.15
C PHE A 30 12.98 -1.29 -7.28
N ARG A 31 13.72 -2.16 -7.96
CA ARG A 31 13.19 -3.04 -9.00
C ARG A 31 13.09 -4.47 -8.48
N GLY A 32 11.92 -5.09 -8.63
CA GLY A 32 11.69 -6.46 -8.15
C GLY A 32 10.73 -7.24 -9.03
N SER A 33 10.10 -8.28 -8.46
CA SER A 33 9.16 -9.15 -9.18
C SER A 33 8.04 -8.36 -9.86
N ASP A 34 7.71 -8.75 -11.08
CA ASP A 34 6.56 -8.24 -11.84
C ASP A 34 5.23 -8.77 -11.29
N LYS A 35 5.19 -10.06 -10.93
CA LYS A 35 3.97 -10.76 -10.50
C LYS A 35 3.75 -10.78 -9.00
N ASP A 36 4.81 -10.72 -8.23
CA ASP A 36 4.76 -10.83 -6.77
C ASP A 36 5.04 -9.48 -6.11
N ILE A 37 3.98 -8.67 -5.94
CA ILE A 37 4.05 -7.35 -5.30
C ILE A 37 4.52 -7.48 -3.85
N LEU A 38 4.01 -8.47 -3.11
CA LEU A 38 4.39 -8.69 -1.71
C LEU A 38 5.88 -8.98 -1.57
N GLN A 39 6.43 -9.85 -2.42
CA GLN A 39 7.85 -10.14 -2.42
C GLN A 39 8.68 -8.91 -2.82
N ARG A 40 8.24 -8.17 -3.84
CA ARG A 40 8.91 -6.92 -4.27
C ARG A 40 8.97 -5.89 -3.15
N LEU A 41 7.88 -5.70 -2.40
CA LEU A 41 7.84 -4.80 -1.25
C LEU A 41 8.72 -5.29 -0.11
N LEU A 42 8.75 -6.60 0.17
CA LEU A 42 9.61 -7.19 1.17
C LEU A 42 11.09 -7.01 0.84
N ASP A 43 11.47 -7.26 -0.41
CA ASP A 43 12.85 -7.13 -0.87
C ASP A 43 13.30 -5.65 -0.82
N ALA A 44 12.44 -4.73 -1.22
CA ALA A 44 12.68 -3.29 -1.08
C ALA A 44 12.87 -2.90 0.39
N ALA A 45 12.01 -3.38 1.29
CA ALA A 45 12.10 -3.11 2.71
C ALA A 45 13.42 -3.61 3.32
N LYS A 46 13.86 -4.79 2.94
CA LYS A 46 15.15 -5.36 3.36
C LYS A 46 16.33 -4.56 2.82
N TYR A 47 16.28 -4.17 1.56
CA TYR A 47 17.33 -3.37 0.92
C TYR A 47 17.50 -2.00 1.59
N TYR A 48 16.40 -1.35 1.95
CA TYR A 48 16.41 -0.02 2.60
C TYR A 48 16.38 -0.08 4.12
N HIS A 49 16.47 -1.26 4.74
CA HIS A 49 16.49 -1.47 6.19
C HIS A 49 15.33 -0.76 6.89
N THR A 50 14.12 -1.02 6.45
CA THR A 50 12.90 -0.43 7.02
C THR A 50 12.05 -1.47 7.75
N ASP A 51 11.38 -1.05 8.82
CA ASP A 51 10.52 -1.90 9.65
C ASP A 51 9.03 -1.71 9.33
N ILE A 52 8.68 -0.57 8.71
CA ILE A 52 7.31 -0.18 8.41
C ILE A 52 7.24 0.31 6.97
N ILE A 53 6.25 -0.18 6.24
CA ILE A 53 5.88 0.31 4.91
C ILE A 53 4.57 1.08 5.02
N ILE A 54 4.52 2.25 4.39
CA ILE A 54 3.28 2.94 4.07
C ILE A 54 3.17 2.88 2.56
N ASP A 55 2.16 2.16 2.10
CA ASP A 55 2.00 1.86 0.69
C ASP A 55 0.98 2.80 0.03
N VAL A 56 1.44 3.46 -1.01
CA VAL A 56 0.65 4.32 -1.87
C VAL A 56 0.83 3.82 -3.30
N SER A 57 -0.24 3.30 -3.89
CA SER A 57 -0.23 2.89 -5.29
C SER A 57 0.00 4.10 -6.20
N GLY A 58 0.70 3.91 -7.33
CA GLY A 58 1.09 5.00 -8.22
C GLY A 58 -0.08 5.71 -8.92
N ASP A 59 -1.23 5.07 -8.97
CA ASP A 59 -2.53 5.58 -9.47
C ASP A 59 -3.31 6.43 -8.45
N LYS A 60 -2.87 6.46 -7.18
CA LYS A 60 -3.55 7.12 -6.05
C LYS A 60 -2.98 8.51 -5.77
N ILE A 61 -3.07 9.41 -6.73
CA ILE A 61 -2.44 10.75 -6.65
C ILE A 61 -3.06 11.68 -5.58
N TYR A 62 -4.26 11.36 -5.09
CA TYR A 62 -4.98 12.15 -4.08
C TYR A 62 -4.83 11.60 -2.65
N THR A 63 -3.84 10.74 -2.40
CA THR A 63 -3.56 10.26 -1.04
C THR A 63 -3.28 11.42 -0.09
N ASP A 64 -4.06 11.49 1.00
CA ASP A 64 -3.93 12.57 1.98
C ASP A 64 -2.72 12.31 2.90
N VAL A 65 -1.78 13.26 2.90
CA VAL A 65 -0.55 13.21 3.70
C VAL A 65 -0.80 13.15 5.20
N ASN A 66 -1.96 13.67 5.68
CA ASN A 66 -2.33 13.57 7.09
C ASN A 66 -2.59 12.10 7.49
N TYR A 67 -3.21 11.32 6.59
CA TYR A 67 -3.38 9.89 6.81
C TYR A 67 -2.07 9.13 6.71
N VAL A 68 -1.13 9.53 5.88
CA VAL A 68 0.24 8.96 5.86
C VAL A 68 0.88 9.09 7.25
N ASP A 69 0.82 10.27 7.85
CA ASP A 69 1.34 10.52 9.19
C ASP A 69 0.57 9.73 10.28
N GLN A 70 -0.75 9.65 10.16
CA GLN A 70 -1.59 8.89 11.10
C GLN A 70 -1.26 7.40 11.07
N VAL A 71 -1.19 6.79 9.89
CA VAL A 71 -0.82 5.38 9.67
C VAL A 71 0.58 5.12 10.26
N SER A 72 1.54 6.00 9.98
CA SER A 72 2.89 5.89 10.52
C SER A 72 2.90 5.89 12.05
N LYS A 73 2.16 6.80 12.69
CA LYS A 73 2.10 6.91 14.14
C LYS A 73 1.47 5.68 14.80
N ILE A 74 0.39 5.15 14.23
CA ILE A 74 -0.30 3.97 14.77
C ILE A 74 0.62 2.75 14.68
N LEU A 75 1.23 2.48 13.51
CA LEU A 75 2.13 1.34 13.32
C LEU A 75 3.38 1.39 14.22
N GLN A 76 3.84 2.59 14.59
CA GLN A 76 4.99 2.75 15.47
C GLN A 76 4.66 2.52 16.95
N LYS A 77 3.43 2.84 17.38
CA LYS A 77 3.04 2.85 18.79
C LYS A 77 2.22 1.65 19.21
N GLU A 78 1.41 1.13 18.30
CA GLU A 78 0.42 0.10 18.61
C GLU A 78 0.92 -1.29 18.20
N GLU A 79 0.36 -2.32 18.82
CA GLU A 79 0.56 -3.71 18.41
C GLU A 79 -0.26 -4.05 17.17
N ILE A 80 -0.26 -3.17 16.18
CA ILE A 80 -0.97 -3.32 14.91
C ILE A 80 0.03 -3.74 13.84
N ASP A 81 -0.37 -4.67 12.99
CA ASP A 81 0.45 -5.20 11.91
C ASP A 81 0.06 -4.66 10.55
N PHE A 82 -1.22 -4.32 10.37
CA PHE A 82 -1.79 -3.85 9.12
C PHE A 82 -2.83 -2.76 9.34
N ILE A 83 -2.76 -1.71 8.54
CA ILE A 83 -3.72 -0.60 8.53
C ILE A 83 -4.18 -0.33 7.10
N ARG A 84 -5.47 -0.03 6.96
CA ARG A 84 -6.07 0.44 5.72
C ARG A 84 -7.25 1.37 6.01
N GLY A 85 -7.63 2.18 5.03
CA GLY A 85 -8.90 2.86 5.03
C GLY A 85 -10.06 1.88 4.81
N ASN A 86 -11.18 2.14 5.47
CA ASN A 86 -12.40 1.33 5.36
C ASN A 86 -13.63 2.19 5.65
N ASN A 87 -14.82 1.72 5.29
CA ASN A 87 -16.10 2.33 5.66
C ASN A 87 -16.61 1.88 7.05
N SER A 88 -15.98 0.88 7.66
CA SER A 88 -16.26 0.36 9.00
C SER A 88 -14.95 0.07 9.73
N ASN A 89 -14.97 0.17 11.06
CA ASN A 89 -13.83 -0.21 11.91
C ASN A 89 -13.88 -1.67 12.39
N LEU A 90 -14.91 -2.43 12.02
CA LEU A 90 -15.14 -3.80 12.50
C LEU A 90 -14.66 -4.85 11.50
N GLU A 91 -15.10 -4.73 10.24
CA GLU A 91 -14.78 -5.69 9.19
C GLU A 91 -14.31 -4.96 7.93
N PHE A 92 -13.36 -5.57 7.23
CA PHE A 92 -12.94 -5.04 5.94
C PHE A 92 -14.08 -5.23 4.93
N ASP A 93 -14.55 -4.10 4.40
CA ASP A 93 -15.56 -4.08 3.35
C ASP A 93 -14.96 -3.34 2.14
N PRO A 94 -14.62 -4.04 1.07
CA PRO A 94 -14.13 -3.43 -0.17
C PRO A 94 -15.25 -2.73 -0.98
N GLY A 95 -16.47 -2.67 -0.41
CA GLY A 95 -17.65 -2.20 -1.13
C GLY A 95 -17.60 -0.78 -1.66
N ASP A 96 -18.57 -0.46 -2.49
CA ASP A 96 -18.67 0.71 -3.38
C ASP A 96 -18.75 2.10 -2.72
N HIS A 97 -18.61 2.18 -1.39
CA HIS A 97 -18.87 3.41 -0.64
C HIS A 97 -17.61 4.11 -0.16
N PHE A 98 -16.48 3.43 -0.23
CA PHE A 98 -15.22 3.97 0.22
C PHE A 98 -14.48 4.66 -0.92
N VAL A 99 -14.00 5.89 -0.69
CA VAL A 99 -13.16 6.59 -1.67
C VAL A 99 -11.76 6.00 -1.60
N HIS A 100 -11.48 5.10 -2.53
CA HIS A 100 -10.16 4.48 -2.64
C HIS A 100 -9.08 5.52 -2.91
N GLY A 101 -7.89 5.32 -2.35
CA GLY A 101 -6.73 6.16 -2.63
C GLY A 101 -6.53 7.35 -1.68
N ILE A 102 -7.53 7.76 -0.88
CA ILE A 102 -7.34 8.84 0.10
C ILE A 102 -6.48 8.39 1.27
N ILE A 103 -6.79 7.21 1.84
CA ILE A 103 -6.05 6.65 2.98
C ILE A 103 -5.08 5.60 2.46
N PRO A 104 -3.77 5.75 2.70
CA PRO A 104 -2.78 4.77 2.30
C PRO A 104 -2.92 3.48 3.10
N GLY A 105 -2.46 2.38 2.54
CA GLY A 105 -2.18 1.17 3.29
C GLY A 105 -0.93 1.32 4.15
N GLY A 106 -0.81 0.50 5.20
CA GLY A 106 0.41 0.46 5.99
C GLY A 106 0.55 -0.86 6.71
N PHE A 107 1.78 -1.34 6.83
CA PHE A 107 2.05 -2.62 7.50
C PHE A 107 3.47 -2.72 8.02
N LYS A 108 3.65 -3.58 9.02
CA LYS A 108 4.97 -3.95 9.52
C LYS A 108 5.65 -4.93 8.58
N VAL A 109 6.95 -4.76 8.37
CA VAL A 109 7.74 -5.66 7.53
C VAL A 109 7.78 -7.07 8.11
N SER A 110 7.75 -7.23 9.43
CA SER A 110 7.66 -8.54 10.09
C SER A 110 6.38 -9.31 9.71
N ALA A 111 5.25 -8.62 9.62
CA ALA A 111 3.99 -9.21 9.16
C ALA A 111 4.04 -9.59 7.68
N LEU A 112 4.58 -8.71 6.85
CA LEU A 112 4.79 -8.97 5.42
C LEU A 112 5.70 -10.19 5.20
N GLU A 113 6.79 -10.30 5.97
CA GLU A 113 7.70 -11.45 5.88
C GLU A 113 6.99 -12.76 6.21
N GLU A 114 6.15 -12.78 7.23
CA GLU A 114 5.39 -13.96 7.61
C GLU A 114 4.32 -14.33 6.56
N ILE A 115 3.67 -13.33 5.95
CA ILE A 115 2.77 -13.54 4.82
C ILE A 115 3.54 -14.14 3.63
N CYS A 116 4.68 -13.60 3.27
CA CYS A 116 5.49 -14.12 2.17
C CYS A 116 5.95 -15.57 2.38
N LYS A 117 6.18 -15.98 3.62
CA LYS A 117 6.50 -17.39 3.96
C LYS A 117 5.29 -18.32 3.80
N ARG A 118 4.08 -17.84 4.07
CA ARG A 118 2.85 -18.66 4.14
C ARG A 118 1.97 -18.60 2.90
N LYS A 119 2.11 -17.57 2.08
CA LYS A 119 1.30 -17.44 0.86
C LYS A 119 1.50 -18.62 -0.08
N LYS A 120 0.40 -19.07 -0.68
CA LYS A 120 0.39 -20.20 -1.62
C LYS A 120 0.61 -19.77 -3.08
N SER A 121 0.48 -18.49 -3.38
CA SER A 121 0.64 -17.93 -4.73
C SER A 121 1.69 -16.83 -4.73
N ASN A 122 2.48 -16.80 -5.79
CA ASN A 122 3.41 -15.72 -6.09
C ASN A 122 2.84 -14.76 -7.15
N ASN A 123 1.58 -14.95 -7.53
CA ASN A 123 0.86 -14.04 -8.39
C ASN A 123 -0.16 -13.25 -7.54
N ASN A 124 0.16 -11.99 -7.28
CA ASN A 124 -0.69 -11.05 -6.55
C ASN A 124 -0.67 -9.66 -7.22
N GLU A 125 -0.47 -9.64 -8.56
CA GLU A 125 -0.41 -8.42 -9.36
C GLU A 125 -1.73 -7.63 -9.36
N ASP A 126 -2.87 -8.31 -9.21
CA ASP A 126 -4.21 -7.69 -9.16
C ASP A 126 -4.56 -7.13 -7.78
N GLY A 127 -3.74 -7.41 -6.77
CA GLY A 127 -3.92 -6.92 -5.41
C GLY A 127 -3.41 -7.86 -4.33
N TYR A 128 -3.13 -7.32 -3.17
CA TYR A 128 -2.53 -8.07 -2.08
C TYR A 128 -3.22 -7.85 -0.71
N THR A 129 -4.21 -6.98 -0.64
CA THR A 129 -4.91 -6.66 0.62
C THR A 129 -5.48 -7.90 1.30
N GLU A 130 -6.03 -8.82 0.50
CA GLU A 130 -6.62 -10.06 1.00
C GLU A 130 -5.62 -10.91 1.81
N PHE A 131 -4.34 -10.90 1.45
CA PHE A 131 -3.32 -11.63 2.20
C PHE A 131 -3.18 -11.12 3.64
N PHE A 132 -3.43 -9.84 3.89
CA PHE A 132 -3.45 -9.29 5.25
C PHE A 132 -4.78 -9.50 5.94
N THR A 133 -5.89 -9.33 5.22
CA THR A 133 -7.23 -9.37 5.82
C THR A 133 -7.71 -10.77 6.14
N SER A 134 -7.30 -11.79 5.39
CA SER A 134 -7.70 -13.19 5.58
C SER A 134 -6.90 -13.95 6.65
N MET A 135 -5.76 -13.40 7.11
CA MET A 135 -4.91 -14.11 8.06
C MET A 135 -5.22 -13.72 9.50
N ASP A 136 -5.56 -14.72 10.35
CA ASP A 136 -5.97 -14.51 11.75
C ASP A 136 -4.84 -13.97 12.64
N PHE A 137 -3.58 -14.28 12.33
CA PHE A 137 -2.45 -13.82 13.11
C PHE A 137 -2.08 -12.34 12.87
N ILE A 138 -2.64 -11.69 11.84
CA ILE A 138 -2.43 -10.28 11.53
C ILE A 138 -3.36 -9.41 12.39
N LYS A 139 -2.79 -8.55 13.22
CA LYS A 139 -3.53 -7.55 13.98
C LYS A 139 -3.86 -6.37 13.06
N LYS A 140 -5.14 -6.24 12.73
CA LYS A 140 -5.65 -5.27 11.74
C LYS A 140 -6.23 -4.05 12.44
N TYR A 141 -6.10 -2.90 11.81
CA TYR A 141 -6.76 -1.66 12.21
C TYR A 141 -7.31 -0.95 10.97
N TYR A 142 -8.55 -0.49 11.06
CA TYR A 142 -9.20 0.21 9.96
C TYR A 142 -9.46 1.67 10.34
N ILE A 143 -9.00 2.58 9.49
CA ILE A 143 -9.27 4.01 9.63
C ILE A 143 -10.56 4.30 8.87
N VAL A 144 -11.57 4.79 9.59
CA VAL A 144 -12.82 5.27 8.99
C VAL A 144 -12.71 6.79 8.85
N PRO A 145 -12.68 7.31 7.62
CA PRO A 145 -12.60 8.74 7.41
C PRO A 145 -13.92 9.41 7.83
N ASN A 146 -13.81 10.63 8.34
CA ASN A 146 -14.98 11.45 8.66
C ASN A 146 -15.51 12.15 7.41
N ILE A 147 -16.16 11.40 6.54
CA ILE A 147 -16.74 11.87 5.28
C ILE A 147 -18.18 11.36 5.15
N ASP A 148 -18.98 12.05 4.35
CA ASP A 148 -20.32 11.58 4.00
C ASP A 148 -20.24 10.53 2.89
N PHE A 149 -20.36 9.26 3.27
CA PHE A 149 -20.33 8.14 2.33
C PHE A 149 -21.45 8.15 1.28
N SER A 150 -22.52 8.91 1.50
CA SER A 150 -23.61 9.01 0.50
C SER A 150 -23.16 9.67 -0.81
N VAL A 151 -22.13 10.51 -0.75
CA VAL A 151 -21.58 11.19 -1.92
C VAL A 151 -20.39 10.46 -2.55
N THR A 152 -19.75 9.54 -1.81
CA THR A 152 -18.50 8.89 -2.24
C THR A 152 -18.67 7.96 -3.44
N LYS A 153 -19.85 7.36 -3.62
CA LYS A 153 -20.18 6.51 -4.79
C LYS A 153 -19.96 7.17 -6.16
N LYS A 154 -19.87 8.51 -6.19
CA LYS A 154 -19.71 9.29 -7.41
C LYS A 154 -18.28 9.81 -7.58
N ILE A 155 -17.40 9.50 -6.64
CA ILE A 155 -16.03 10.01 -6.62
C ILE A 155 -15.08 8.86 -6.97
N LYS A 156 -14.36 9.02 -8.06
CA LYS A 156 -13.22 8.17 -8.44
C LYS A 156 -11.96 9.01 -8.36
N LEU A 157 -10.96 8.51 -7.64
CA LEU A 157 -9.68 9.20 -7.44
C LEU A 157 -8.49 8.37 -7.96
N ASP A 158 -8.77 7.26 -8.61
CA ASP A 158 -7.76 6.38 -9.20
C ASP A 158 -7.57 6.76 -10.67
N LEU A 159 -6.33 6.77 -11.14
CA LEU A 159 -5.97 7.01 -12.54
C LEU A 159 -5.83 5.67 -13.26
N ASP A 160 -6.94 5.06 -13.66
CA ASP A 160 -6.93 3.75 -14.32
C ASP A 160 -6.93 3.85 -15.85
N TYR A 161 -7.44 4.95 -16.39
CA TYR A 161 -7.61 5.15 -17.82
C TYR A 161 -7.08 6.51 -18.26
N PRO A 162 -6.73 6.66 -19.56
CA PRO A 162 -6.26 7.94 -20.10
C PRO A 162 -7.25 9.10 -19.94
N GLU A 163 -8.54 8.79 -19.74
CA GLU A 163 -9.62 9.77 -19.57
C GLU A 163 -9.76 10.26 -18.12
N ASP A 164 -9.17 9.56 -17.13
CA ASP A 164 -9.17 9.94 -15.72
C ASP A 164 -8.25 11.14 -15.49
#